data_98d5bbd66d816db37336c597ececcce7
#
_entry.id   98d5bbd66d816db37336c597ececcce7
#
_cell.length_a   1.000
_cell.length_b   1.000
_cell.length_c   1.000
_cell.angle_alpha   90.00
_cell.angle_beta   90.00
_cell.angle_gamma   90.00
#
_symmetry.space_group_name_H-M   'P 1'
#
loop_
_entity.id
_entity.type
_entity.pdbx_description
1 polymer ?
#
loop_
_entity_poly.entity_id
_entity_poly.type
_entity_poly.pdbx_seq_one_letter_code
_entity_poly.pdbx_strand_id
1 'polypeptide(L)'
;MTDITILTCQKHLQPADSIYGQNILLERNLLVDSLEKRGLIVACKSWDDPDYDWTETRAVVFRTIWDYFERFDEFSVWLEVVKTKTQLINPYELIVWNVDKHYLADLEAKGIAIVPTAYVDTGAYRSIDAVCKSKNWKDVIIKPAIAGTAFHTYKVLESERPDFEVLFEELVGERDMLIQPFIETITTKGEASLMVFNGQFTHAIVKKVKKGDYRVQDNF
;
A
#
# COMPACT_ATOMS: atom_id res chain seq x y z
N MET A 1 20.17 -7.62 -22.60
CA MET A 1 18.91 -6.87 -22.42
C MET A 1 17.90 -7.78 -21.74
N THR A 2 17.30 -7.34 -20.64
CA THR A 2 16.29 -8.07 -19.87
C THR A 2 14.90 -7.79 -20.45
N ASP A 3 14.03 -8.79 -20.55
CA ASP A 3 12.66 -8.56 -21.03
C ASP A 3 11.79 -7.98 -19.89
N ILE A 4 11.87 -8.57 -18.70
CA ILE A 4 11.08 -8.16 -17.53
C ILE A 4 11.98 -8.06 -16.31
N THR A 5 11.95 -6.91 -15.65
CA THR A 5 12.53 -6.78 -14.29
C THR A 5 11.42 -6.73 -13.24
N ILE A 6 11.41 -7.71 -12.35
CA ILE A 6 10.50 -7.74 -11.19
C ILE A 6 11.11 -6.88 -10.09
N LEU A 7 10.39 -5.84 -9.70
CA LEU A 7 10.81 -4.91 -8.66
C LEU A 7 10.42 -5.41 -7.27
N THR A 8 11.37 -5.27 -6.37
CA THR A 8 11.21 -5.53 -4.95
C THR A 8 11.91 -4.44 -4.13
N CYS A 9 11.92 -4.51 -2.82
CA CYS A 9 12.86 -3.76 -2.00
C CYS A 9 14.07 -4.62 -1.62
N GLN A 10 15.16 -3.99 -1.22
CA GLN A 10 16.45 -4.65 -0.90
C GLN A 10 16.26 -5.80 0.10
N LYS A 11 15.42 -5.60 1.10
CA LYS A 11 15.11 -6.61 2.13
C LYS A 11 14.60 -7.93 1.55
N HIS A 12 13.86 -7.89 0.44
CA HIS A 12 13.23 -9.08 -0.16
C HIS A 12 14.03 -9.69 -1.32
N LEU A 13 15.23 -9.19 -1.60
CA LEU A 13 16.17 -9.85 -2.52
C LEU A 13 16.84 -11.04 -1.88
N GLN A 14 17.10 -10.99 -0.57
CA GLN A 14 17.82 -12.02 0.18
C GLN A 14 16.91 -13.15 0.66
N PRO A 15 17.44 -14.35 0.89
CA PRO A 15 16.74 -15.42 1.58
C PRO A 15 16.18 -14.94 2.91
N ALA A 16 15.01 -15.46 3.29
CA ALA A 16 14.34 -15.08 4.53
C ALA A 16 14.14 -16.30 5.44
N ASP A 17 14.41 -16.11 6.73
CA ASP A 17 14.22 -17.15 7.74
C ASP A 17 12.77 -17.32 8.18
N SER A 18 11.96 -16.24 8.06
CA SER A 18 10.55 -16.28 8.43
C SER A 18 9.68 -16.94 7.36
N ILE A 19 8.61 -17.62 7.78
CA ILE A 19 7.60 -18.19 6.86
C ILE A 19 7.04 -17.12 5.94
N TYR A 20 6.78 -15.92 6.47
CA TYR A 20 6.30 -14.78 5.68
C TYR A 20 7.29 -14.39 4.56
N GLY A 21 8.56 -14.25 4.89
CA GLY A 21 9.59 -13.95 3.89
C GLY A 21 9.78 -15.08 2.86
N GLN A 22 9.68 -16.36 3.29
CA GLN A 22 9.72 -17.51 2.38
C GLN A 22 8.54 -17.49 1.39
N ASN A 23 7.34 -17.10 1.84
CA ASN A 23 6.17 -16.97 0.96
C ASN A 23 6.35 -15.86 -0.08
N ILE A 24 6.99 -14.73 0.29
CA ILE A 24 7.34 -13.65 -0.65
C ILE A 24 8.28 -14.16 -1.73
N LEU A 25 9.32 -14.91 -1.34
CA LEU A 25 10.27 -15.50 -2.28
C LEU A 25 9.61 -16.56 -3.18
N LEU A 26 8.73 -17.38 -2.61
CA LEU A 26 7.97 -18.37 -3.37
C LEU A 26 7.11 -17.71 -4.45
N GLU A 27 6.35 -16.67 -4.10
CA GLU A 27 5.53 -15.93 -5.06
C GLU A 27 6.37 -15.34 -6.19
N ARG A 28 7.50 -14.70 -5.84
CA ARG A 28 8.44 -14.16 -6.82
C ARG A 28 8.96 -15.24 -7.76
N ASN A 29 9.40 -16.38 -7.22
CA ASN A 29 9.95 -17.46 -8.02
C ASN A 29 8.90 -18.08 -8.95
N LEU A 30 7.66 -18.26 -8.50
CA LEU A 30 6.56 -18.70 -9.36
C LEU A 30 6.31 -17.76 -10.54
N LEU A 31 6.43 -16.45 -10.31
CA LEU A 31 6.30 -15.46 -11.39
C LEU A 31 7.49 -15.53 -12.34
N VAL A 32 8.72 -15.59 -11.83
CA VAL A 32 9.95 -15.77 -12.63
C VAL A 32 9.82 -17.02 -13.51
N ASP A 33 9.57 -18.19 -12.91
CA ASP A 33 9.43 -19.46 -13.62
C ASP A 33 8.36 -19.41 -14.71
N SER A 34 7.24 -18.73 -14.42
CA SER A 34 6.14 -18.59 -15.39
C SER A 34 6.53 -17.74 -16.60
N LEU A 35 7.32 -16.70 -16.41
CA LEU A 35 7.81 -15.82 -17.47
C LEU A 35 8.93 -16.49 -18.28
N GLU A 36 9.88 -17.14 -17.61
CA GLU A 36 11.00 -17.84 -18.26
C GLU A 36 10.51 -19.04 -19.09
N LYS A 37 9.49 -19.78 -18.62
CA LYS A 37 8.83 -20.83 -19.43
C LYS A 37 8.19 -20.31 -20.71
N ARG A 38 7.98 -19.00 -20.83
CA ARG A 38 7.50 -18.32 -22.03
C ARG A 38 8.63 -17.74 -22.88
N GLY A 39 9.87 -18.03 -22.53
CA GLY A 39 11.07 -17.60 -23.27
C GLY A 39 11.51 -16.17 -22.93
N LEU A 40 11.02 -15.56 -21.84
CA LEU A 40 11.42 -14.22 -21.43
C LEU A 40 12.65 -14.27 -20.54
N ILE A 41 13.55 -13.31 -20.70
CA ILE A 41 14.69 -13.08 -19.83
C ILE A 41 14.24 -12.22 -18.66
N VAL A 42 14.30 -12.77 -17.43
CA VAL A 42 13.78 -12.13 -16.22
C VAL A 42 14.90 -11.77 -15.26
N ALA A 43 14.84 -10.58 -14.68
CA ALA A 43 15.68 -10.14 -13.57
C ALA A 43 14.81 -9.78 -12.34
N CYS A 44 15.39 -9.86 -11.13
CA CYS A 44 14.79 -9.35 -9.91
C CYS A 44 15.73 -8.29 -9.33
N LYS A 45 15.22 -7.09 -9.09
CA LYS A 45 16.00 -5.94 -8.64
C LYS A 45 15.28 -5.15 -7.56
N SER A 46 16.06 -4.56 -6.65
CA SER A 46 15.51 -3.50 -5.80
C SER A 46 15.22 -2.28 -6.66
N TRP A 47 14.12 -1.59 -6.37
CA TRP A 47 13.77 -0.37 -7.10
C TRP A 47 14.85 0.71 -6.98
N ASP A 48 15.59 0.73 -5.87
CA ASP A 48 16.66 1.67 -5.54
C ASP A 48 18.07 1.12 -5.82
N ASP A 49 18.21 0.09 -6.67
CA ASP A 49 19.52 -0.46 -7.05
C ASP A 49 20.31 0.61 -7.84
N PRO A 50 21.38 1.20 -7.26
CA PRO A 50 22.12 2.30 -7.90
C PRO A 50 22.97 1.84 -9.10
N ASP A 51 23.25 0.55 -9.17
CA ASP A 51 24.12 -0.02 -10.20
C ASP A 51 23.32 -0.59 -11.38
N TYR A 52 21.99 -0.59 -11.30
CA TYR A 52 21.15 -1.15 -12.35
C TYR A 52 20.79 -0.11 -13.42
N ASP A 53 21.18 -0.37 -14.67
CA ASP A 53 20.77 0.45 -15.79
C ASP A 53 19.34 0.09 -16.25
N TRP A 54 18.39 0.94 -15.92
CA TRP A 54 16.98 0.77 -16.26
C TRP A 54 16.70 0.81 -17.77
N THR A 55 17.65 1.23 -18.60
CA THR A 55 17.52 1.15 -20.08
C THR A 55 17.78 -0.26 -20.61
N GLU A 56 18.39 -1.13 -19.81
CA GLU A 56 18.69 -2.52 -20.15
C GLU A 56 17.52 -3.48 -19.92
N THR A 57 16.36 -2.97 -19.48
CA THR A 57 15.13 -3.75 -19.33
C THR A 57 14.00 -3.17 -20.19
N ARG A 58 13.21 -4.03 -20.82
CA ARG A 58 12.07 -3.62 -21.66
C ARG A 58 10.85 -3.20 -20.83
N ALA A 59 10.63 -3.87 -19.70
CA ALA A 59 9.56 -3.49 -18.79
C ALA A 59 9.90 -3.85 -17.33
N VAL A 60 9.32 -3.10 -16.40
CA VAL A 60 9.39 -3.37 -14.96
C VAL A 60 8.00 -3.70 -14.39
N VAL A 61 7.95 -4.68 -13.49
CA VAL A 61 6.74 -5.13 -12.80
C VAL A 61 6.88 -4.85 -11.31
N PHE A 62 6.00 -4.03 -10.77
CA PHE A 62 5.98 -3.68 -9.35
C PHE A 62 5.38 -4.83 -8.53
N ARG A 63 6.16 -5.36 -7.57
CA ARG A 63 5.68 -6.44 -6.68
C ARG A 63 5.87 -6.08 -5.21
N THR A 64 7.01 -6.35 -4.63
CA THR A 64 7.25 -6.27 -3.18
C THR A 64 8.13 -5.08 -2.81
N ILE A 65 7.81 -3.91 -3.33
CA ILE A 65 8.49 -2.63 -3.08
C ILE A 65 7.98 -1.95 -1.80
N TRP A 66 7.72 -2.71 -0.74
CA TRP A 66 6.93 -2.28 0.43
C TRP A 66 7.66 -1.37 1.43
N ASP A 67 8.77 -0.79 1.03
CA ASP A 67 9.49 0.29 1.72
C ASP A 67 9.25 1.67 1.08
N TYR A 68 8.54 1.75 -0.06
CA TYR A 68 8.31 2.99 -0.81
C TYR A 68 7.63 4.09 0.02
N PHE A 69 6.74 3.72 0.95
CA PHE A 69 6.00 4.69 1.76
C PHE A 69 6.83 5.24 2.93
N GLU A 70 7.89 4.55 3.34
CA GLU A 70 8.85 5.03 4.34
C GLU A 70 9.87 5.99 3.73
N ARG A 71 10.09 5.88 2.41
CA ARG A 71 11.07 6.63 1.60
C ARG A 71 10.40 7.26 0.37
N PHE A 72 9.22 7.85 0.58
CA PHE A 72 8.36 8.24 -0.55
C PHE A 72 8.99 9.31 -1.45
N ASP A 73 9.74 10.26 -0.90
CA ASP A 73 10.43 11.29 -1.69
C ASP A 73 11.46 10.66 -2.64
N GLU A 74 12.25 9.72 -2.16
CA GLU A 74 13.21 8.99 -2.99
C GLU A 74 12.50 8.15 -4.06
N PHE A 75 11.44 7.44 -3.65
CA PHE A 75 10.66 6.61 -4.56
C PHE A 75 9.99 7.45 -5.66
N SER A 76 9.43 8.60 -5.33
CA SER A 76 8.79 9.49 -6.29
C SER A 76 9.78 10.04 -7.31
N VAL A 77 10.96 10.46 -6.87
CA VAL A 77 12.04 10.91 -7.77
C VAL A 77 12.51 9.78 -8.68
N TRP A 78 12.73 8.58 -8.13
CA TRP A 78 13.09 7.40 -8.91
C TRP A 78 12.01 7.05 -9.94
N LEU A 79 10.74 7.09 -9.57
CA LEU A 79 9.61 6.78 -10.44
C LEU A 79 9.52 7.73 -11.64
N GLU A 80 9.78 9.03 -11.41
CA GLU A 80 9.86 10.05 -12.47
C GLU A 80 10.99 9.76 -13.48
N VAL A 81 12.10 9.25 -12.99
CA VAL A 81 13.25 8.90 -13.84
C VAL A 81 12.98 7.60 -14.61
N VAL A 82 12.55 6.55 -13.91
CA VAL A 82 12.43 5.21 -14.51
C VAL A 82 11.34 5.14 -15.59
N LYS A 83 10.24 5.90 -15.45
CA LYS A 83 9.18 5.95 -16.48
C LYS A 83 9.66 6.43 -17.85
N THR A 84 10.78 7.17 -17.88
CA THR A 84 11.39 7.64 -19.13
C THR A 84 12.34 6.63 -19.76
N LYS A 85 12.72 5.59 -19.02
CA LYS A 85 13.76 4.63 -19.40
C LYS A 85 13.19 3.27 -19.85
N THR A 86 12.07 2.87 -19.26
CA THR A 86 11.46 1.57 -19.50
C THR A 86 9.95 1.62 -19.34
N GLN A 87 9.27 0.60 -19.87
CA GLN A 87 7.82 0.47 -19.68
C GLN A 87 7.47 0.05 -18.25
N LEU A 88 6.53 0.75 -17.64
CA LEU A 88 6.01 0.40 -16.30
C LEU A 88 4.77 -0.50 -16.41
N ILE A 89 4.71 -1.55 -15.61
CA ILE A 89 3.56 -2.44 -15.41
C ILE A 89 3.26 -2.46 -13.89
N ASN A 90 2.19 -1.77 -13.41
CA ASN A 90 1.18 -0.99 -14.13
C ASN A 90 1.73 0.33 -14.74
N PRO A 91 0.91 1.04 -15.58
CA PRO A 91 1.26 2.34 -16.13
C PRO A 91 1.52 3.39 -15.03
N TYR A 92 2.40 4.36 -15.34
CA TYR A 92 2.82 5.41 -14.40
C TYR A 92 1.64 6.11 -13.73
N GLU A 93 0.65 6.54 -14.52
CA GLU A 93 -0.53 7.27 -14.03
C GLU A 93 -1.34 6.46 -13.02
N LEU A 94 -1.44 5.15 -13.24
CA LEU A 94 -2.12 4.25 -12.31
C LEU A 94 -1.31 4.07 -11.01
N ILE A 95 0.01 3.99 -11.11
CA ILE A 95 0.89 3.87 -9.94
C ILE A 95 0.75 5.13 -9.07
N VAL A 96 0.93 6.32 -9.65
CA VAL A 96 0.84 7.59 -8.94
C VAL A 96 -0.55 7.77 -8.29
N TRP A 97 -1.61 7.44 -9.03
CA TRP A 97 -2.97 7.51 -8.50
C TRP A 97 -3.18 6.54 -7.32
N ASN A 98 -2.66 5.32 -7.40
CA ASN A 98 -2.95 4.26 -6.42
C ASN A 98 -2.09 4.33 -5.15
N VAL A 99 -0.89 4.93 -5.19
CA VAL A 99 -0.04 5.04 -3.98
C VAL A 99 -0.62 5.98 -2.94
N ASP A 100 -1.43 6.96 -3.36
CA ASP A 100 -2.08 7.95 -2.51
C ASP A 100 -3.56 7.62 -2.32
N LYS A 101 -3.99 7.45 -1.06
CA LYS A 101 -5.37 7.09 -0.71
C LYS A 101 -6.41 8.18 -0.98
N HIS A 102 -6.00 9.36 -1.46
CA HIS A 102 -6.95 10.32 -2.02
C HIS A 102 -7.72 9.76 -3.22
N TYR A 103 -7.25 8.67 -3.86
CA TYR A 103 -8.01 7.93 -4.87
C TYR A 103 -9.41 7.49 -4.39
N LEU A 104 -9.60 7.37 -3.07
CA LEU A 104 -10.92 7.04 -2.51
C LEU A 104 -11.96 8.14 -2.83
N ALA A 105 -11.54 9.42 -2.81
CA ALA A 105 -12.42 10.52 -3.19
C ALA A 105 -12.84 10.43 -4.68
N ASP A 106 -11.91 10.03 -5.55
CA ASP A 106 -12.21 9.81 -6.98
C ASP A 106 -13.20 8.67 -7.20
N LEU A 107 -13.07 7.59 -6.41
CA LEU A 107 -14.00 6.47 -6.45
C LEU A 107 -15.41 6.90 -5.96
N GLU A 108 -15.46 7.63 -4.85
CA GLU A 108 -16.72 8.15 -4.30
C GLU A 108 -17.43 9.09 -5.31
N ALA A 109 -16.66 9.99 -5.95
CA ALA A 109 -17.19 10.87 -6.99
C ALA A 109 -17.77 10.12 -8.20
N LYS A 110 -17.31 8.90 -8.44
CA LYS A 110 -17.85 7.98 -9.47
C LYS A 110 -19.00 7.10 -8.96
N GLY A 111 -19.50 7.35 -7.75
CA GLY A 111 -20.61 6.60 -7.14
C GLY A 111 -20.23 5.24 -6.56
N ILE A 112 -18.94 4.95 -6.40
CA ILE A 112 -18.46 3.73 -5.75
C ILE A 112 -18.51 3.95 -4.23
N ALA A 113 -19.16 3.03 -3.51
CA ALA A 113 -19.21 3.09 -2.05
C ALA A 113 -17.82 2.86 -1.45
N ILE A 114 -17.38 3.81 -0.64
CA ILE A 114 -16.12 3.74 0.12
C ILE A 114 -16.42 3.80 1.63
N VAL A 115 -15.43 3.50 2.46
CA VAL A 115 -15.50 3.86 3.88
C VAL A 115 -15.50 5.38 3.97
N PRO A 116 -16.49 6.02 4.67
CA PRO A 116 -16.51 7.46 4.81
C PRO A 116 -15.17 7.99 5.32
N THR A 117 -14.63 9.00 4.65
CA THR A 117 -13.27 9.48 4.92
C THR A 117 -13.27 10.98 5.18
N ALA A 118 -12.52 11.39 6.19
CA ALA A 118 -12.10 12.78 6.38
C ALA A 118 -10.62 12.87 6.07
N TYR A 119 -10.27 13.74 5.13
CA TYR A 119 -8.90 14.04 4.76
C TYR A 119 -8.39 15.22 5.58
N VAL A 120 -7.15 15.13 6.03
CA VAL A 120 -6.46 16.18 6.79
C VAL A 120 -5.11 16.38 6.11
N ASP A 121 -5.02 17.46 5.34
CA ASP A 121 -3.84 17.78 4.56
C ASP A 121 -2.67 18.18 5.47
N THR A 122 -1.45 17.97 5.02
CA THR A 122 -0.22 18.33 5.72
C THR A 122 -0.25 19.80 6.18
N GLY A 123 -0.01 20.01 7.46
CA GLY A 123 -0.02 21.33 8.09
C GLY A 123 -1.42 21.91 8.37
N ALA A 124 -2.50 21.25 7.92
CA ALA A 124 -3.87 21.70 8.12
C ALA A 124 -4.57 20.95 9.29
N TYR A 125 -3.89 20.90 10.44
CA TYR A 125 -4.36 20.14 11.60
C TYR A 125 -5.82 20.41 11.95
N ARG A 126 -6.53 19.33 12.23
CA ARG A 126 -7.88 19.30 12.80
C ARG A 126 -7.92 18.27 13.90
N SER A 127 -8.45 18.62 15.07
CA SER A 127 -8.64 17.68 16.16
C SER A 127 -9.46 16.45 15.73
N ILE A 128 -9.00 15.26 16.09
CA ILE A 128 -9.71 14.00 15.86
C ILE A 128 -11.13 14.10 16.44
N ASP A 129 -11.24 14.61 17.68
CA ASP A 129 -12.53 14.75 18.35
C ASP A 129 -13.49 15.70 17.60
N ALA A 130 -12.99 16.84 17.08
CA ALA A 130 -13.81 17.77 16.31
C ALA A 130 -14.33 17.11 15.00
N VAL A 131 -13.49 16.36 14.30
CA VAL A 131 -13.89 15.61 13.09
C VAL A 131 -14.93 14.55 13.45
N CYS A 132 -14.68 13.75 14.49
CA CYS A 132 -15.59 12.69 14.93
C CYS A 132 -16.96 13.22 15.34
N LYS A 133 -17.00 14.32 16.13
CA LYS A 133 -18.26 14.97 16.52
C LYS A 133 -19.04 15.49 15.31
N SER A 134 -18.38 16.13 14.34
CA SER A 134 -19.04 16.66 13.15
C SER A 134 -19.67 15.60 12.27
N LYS A 135 -19.13 14.37 12.30
CA LYS A 135 -19.56 13.24 11.46
C LYS A 135 -20.30 12.15 12.26
N ASN A 136 -20.50 12.34 13.56
CA ASN A 136 -21.10 11.36 14.46
C ASN A 136 -20.39 9.99 14.44
N TRP A 137 -19.06 10.01 14.38
CA TRP A 137 -18.22 8.81 14.45
C TRP A 137 -17.79 8.54 15.90
N LYS A 138 -17.76 7.29 16.30
CA LYS A 138 -17.28 6.85 17.61
C LYS A 138 -15.80 6.45 17.50
N ASP A 139 -15.53 5.16 17.40
CA ASP A 139 -14.17 4.67 17.18
C ASP A 139 -13.75 4.91 15.75
N VAL A 140 -12.50 5.29 15.55
CA VAL A 140 -11.95 5.61 14.23
C VAL A 140 -10.62 4.93 13.99
N ILE A 141 -10.26 4.86 12.71
CA ILE A 141 -8.90 4.58 12.25
C ILE A 141 -8.30 5.89 11.75
N ILE A 142 -7.10 6.21 12.25
CA ILE A 142 -6.25 7.25 11.67
C ILE A 142 -5.10 6.59 10.92
N LYS A 143 -4.77 7.08 9.74
CA LYS A 143 -3.68 6.54 8.92
C LYS A 143 -3.19 7.55 7.89
N PRO A 144 -1.92 7.46 7.43
CA PRO A 144 -1.42 8.30 6.36
C PRO A 144 -2.11 8.03 5.01
N ALA A 145 -2.19 9.08 4.17
CA ALA A 145 -2.65 8.94 2.79
C ALA A 145 -1.73 8.00 1.99
N ILE A 146 -0.42 8.17 2.15
CA ILE A 146 0.60 7.29 1.55
C ILE A 146 1.14 6.36 2.64
N ALA A 147 0.74 5.10 2.59
CA ALA A 147 1.15 4.08 3.56
C ALA A 147 0.86 2.67 3.06
N GLY A 148 1.62 1.71 3.57
CA GLY A 148 1.42 0.27 3.42
C GLY A 148 1.60 -0.44 4.77
N THR A 149 1.32 -1.75 4.84
CA THR A 149 1.62 -2.63 6.00
C THR A 149 1.22 -2.06 7.38
N ALA A 150 0.12 -1.31 7.46
CA ALA A 150 -0.37 -0.63 8.67
C ALA A 150 0.61 0.43 9.25
N PHE A 151 1.51 0.98 8.43
CA PHE A 151 2.42 2.07 8.82
C PHE A 151 1.61 3.25 9.36
N HIS A 152 1.93 3.71 10.58
CA HIS A 152 1.20 4.78 11.31
C HIS A 152 -0.33 4.65 11.26
N THR A 153 -0.84 3.40 11.29
CA THR A 153 -2.27 3.13 11.30
C THR A 153 -2.71 2.76 12.72
N TYR A 154 -3.58 3.58 13.29
CA TYR A 154 -4.03 3.43 14.67
C TYR A 154 -5.55 3.33 14.74
N LYS A 155 -6.03 2.38 15.55
CA LYS A 155 -7.41 2.39 16.02
C LYS A 155 -7.48 3.27 17.24
N VAL A 156 -8.35 4.27 17.21
CA VAL A 156 -8.54 5.25 18.28
C VAL A 156 -9.97 5.10 18.79
N LEU A 157 -10.10 4.63 20.05
CA LEU A 157 -11.40 4.56 20.71
C LEU A 157 -11.89 5.97 21.06
N GLU A 158 -13.20 6.13 21.19
CA GLU A 158 -13.80 7.42 21.55
C GLU A 158 -13.20 8.01 22.84
N SER A 159 -12.91 7.14 23.84
CA SER A 159 -12.30 7.53 25.11
C SER A 159 -10.81 7.85 25.04
N GLU A 160 -10.11 7.40 24.00
CA GLU A 160 -8.66 7.55 23.83
C GLU A 160 -8.27 8.74 22.95
N ARG A 161 -9.24 9.42 22.33
CA ARG A 161 -8.96 10.54 21.41
C ARG A 161 -8.02 11.60 22.01
N PRO A 162 -8.20 12.05 23.28
CA PRO A 162 -7.30 13.04 23.85
C PRO A 162 -5.83 12.59 23.87
N ASP A 163 -5.58 11.29 24.08
CA ASP A 163 -4.23 10.74 24.16
C ASP A 163 -3.55 10.67 22.78
N PHE A 164 -4.36 10.59 21.70
CA PHE A 164 -3.87 10.53 20.32
C PHE A 164 -3.73 11.90 19.64
N GLU A 165 -4.25 12.99 20.23
CA GLU A 165 -4.24 14.31 19.56
C GLU A 165 -2.80 14.80 19.30
N VAL A 166 -1.88 14.65 20.25
CA VAL A 166 -0.48 15.11 20.10
C VAL A 166 0.21 14.33 18.98
N LEU A 167 0.10 13.01 19.00
CA LEU A 167 0.67 12.15 17.94
C LEU A 167 0.06 12.49 16.57
N PHE A 168 -1.25 12.74 16.52
CA PHE A 168 -1.94 13.04 15.29
C PHE A 168 -1.50 14.41 14.71
N GLU A 169 -1.32 15.41 15.57
CA GLU A 169 -0.81 16.73 15.17
C GLU A 169 0.61 16.62 14.61
N GLU A 170 1.48 15.84 15.24
CA GLU A 170 2.84 15.57 14.75
C GLU A 170 2.79 14.91 13.35
N LEU A 171 1.96 13.88 13.17
CA LEU A 171 1.81 13.18 11.90
C LEU A 171 1.26 14.09 10.79
N VAL A 172 0.28 14.94 11.11
CA VAL A 172 -0.27 15.94 10.15
C VAL A 172 0.77 17.00 9.80
N GLY A 173 1.71 17.29 10.71
CA GLY A 173 2.84 18.18 10.42
C GLY A 173 3.76 17.68 9.31
N GLU A 174 3.80 16.37 9.10
CA GLU A 174 4.71 15.72 8.15
C GLU A 174 4.03 15.17 6.89
N ARG A 175 2.75 14.80 6.97
CA ARG A 175 2.06 14.05 5.92
C ARG A 175 0.55 14.19 5.96
N ASP A 176 -0.08 13.95 4.82
CA ASP A 176 -1.53 13.89 4.72
C ASP A 176 -2.08 12.68 5.47
N MET A 177 -3.11 12.90 6.26
CA MET A 177 -3.73 11.89 7.10
C MET A 177 -5.21 11.67 6.73
N LEU A 178 -5.69 10.47 6.96
CA LEU A 178 -7.08 10.08 6.84
C LEU A 178 -7.64 9.73 8.23
N ILE A 179 -8.87 10.16 8.49
CA ILE A 179 -9.69 9.67 9.61
C ILE A 179 -10.89 8.95 9.01
N GLN A 180 -11.13 7.71 9.43
CA GLN A 180 -12.24 6.87 8.96
C GLN A 180 -12.94 6.23 10.14
N PRO A 181 -14.27 6.02 10.12
CA PRO A 181 -14.93 5.24 11.18
C PRO A 181 -14.37 3.82 11.22
N PHE A 182 -14.23 3.26 12.41
CA PHE A 182 -13.85 1.86 12.55
C PHE A 182 -14.99 0.96 12.11
N ILE A 183 -14.70 0.07 11.16
CA ILE A 183 -15.68 -0.87 10.62
C ILE A 183 -15.63 -2.17 11.42
N GLU A 184 -16.51 -2.33 12.39
CA GLU A 184 -16.50 -3.49 13.31
C GLU A 184 -16.60 -4.84 12.61
N THR A 185 -17.22 -4.90 11.43
CA THR A 185 -17.37 -6.15 10.70
C THR A 185 -16.03 -6.77 10.27
N ILE A 186 -14.92 -5.99 10.27
CA ILE A 186 -13.58 -6.53 10.04
C ILE A 186 -13.22 -7.62 11.06
N THR A 187 -13.62 -7.43 12.33
CA THR A 187 -13.31 -8.37 13.42
C THR A 187 -14.16 -9.64 13.39
N THR A 188 -15.33 -9.57 12.77
CA THR A 188 -16.29 -10.70 12.74
C THR A 188 -16.33 -11.41 11.39
N LYS A 189 -16.35 -10.66 10.30
CA LYS A 189 -16.44 -11.18 8.92
C LYS A 189 -15.09 -11.24 8.22
N GLY A 190 -14.13 -10.39 8.62
CA GLY A 190 -12.85 -10.22 7.95
C GLY A 190 -12.92 -9.28 6.74
N GLU A 191 -11.87 -9.26 5.95
CA GLU A 191 -11.71 -8.48 4.73
C GLU A 191 -11.77 -9.40 3.51
N ALA A 192 -12.67 -9.13 2.58
CA ALA A 192 -12.73 -9.84 1.32
C ALA A 192 -11.82 -9.14 0.28
N SER A 193 -10.92 -9.91 -0.34
CA SER A 193 -10.11 -9.46 -1.46
C SER A 193 -10.58 -10.18 -2.73
N LEU A 194 -10.98 -9.39 -3.75
CA LEU A 194 -11.45 -9.91 -5.03
C LEU A 194 -10.29 -9.90 -6.02
N MET A 195 -9.96 -11.07 -6.57
CA MET A 195 -8.88 -11.20 -7.55
C MET A 195 -9.41 -11.04 -8.96
N VAL A 196 -8.89 -10.05 -9.66
CA VAL A 196 -9.25 -9.71 -11.03
C VAL A 196 -8.00 -9.77 -11.91
N PHE A 197 -8.01 -10.62 -12.94
CA PHE A 197 -6.94 -10.73 -13.92
C PHE A 197 -7.48 -10.40 -15.31
N ASN A 198 -6.81 -9.48 -16.00
CA ASN A 198 -7.20 -9.01 -17.33
C ASN A 198 -8.70 -8.61 -17.40
N GLY A 199 -9.19 -7.87 -16.39
CA GLY A 199 -10.58 -7.41 -16.30
C GLY A 199 -11.58 -8.49 -15.88
N GLN A 200 -11.16 -9.74 -15.65
CA GLN A 200 -12.05 -10.84 -15.27
C GLN A 200 -11.87 -11.22 -13.80
N PHE A 201 -12.98 -11.26 -13.06
CA PHE A 201 -12.99 -11.83 -11.72
C PHE A 201 -12.68 -13.33 -11.77
N THR A 202 -11.75 -13.79 -10.95
CA THR A 202 -11.33 -15.20 -10.89
C THR A 202 -11.75 -15.88 -9.60
N HIS A 203 -11.42 -15.27 -8.46
CA HIS A 203 -11.73 -15.80 -7.14
C HIS A 203 -11.70 -14.71 -6.07
N ALA A 204 -12.18 -15.03 -4.90
CA ALA A 204 -12.08 -14.17 -3.72
C ALA A 204 -11.42 -14.93 -2.57
N ILE A 205 -10.70 -14.20 -1.73
CA ILE A 205 -10.19 -14.69 -0.44
C ILE A 205 -10.76 -13.83 0.68
N VAL A 206 -10.97 -14.44 1.85
CA VAL A 206 -11.36 -13.71 3.06
C VAL A 206 -10.21 -13.80 4.06
N LYS A 207 -9.62 -12.63 4.36
CA LYS A 207 -8.60 -12.49 5.40
C LYS A 207 -9.30 -12.28 6.73
N LYS A 208 -8.98 -13.10 7.72
CA LYS A 208 -9.52 -12.98 9.08
C LYS A 208 -8.47 -12.42 10.03
N VAL A 209 -8.90 -11.55 10.90
CA VAL A 209 -8.04 -11.00 11.96
C VAL A 209 -7.69 -12.06 13.00
N LYS A 210 -6.54 -11.96 13.62
CA LYS A 210 -6.21 -12.74 14.81
C LYS A 210 -7.03 -12.24 16.00
N LYS A 211 -7.29 -13.12 16.96
CA LYS A 211 -8.05 -12.76 18.17
C LYS A 211 -7.35 -11.60 18.90
N GLY A 212 -8.07 -10.51 19.10
CA GLY A 212 -7.55 -9.31 19.77
C GLY A 212 -6.87 -8.29 18.84
N ASP A 213 -6.85 -8.56 17.54
CA ASP A 213 -6.35 -7.63 16.53
C ASP A 213 -7.47 -7.18 15.57
N TYR A 214 -7.24 -6.15 14.79
CA TYR A 214 -8.11 -5.67 13.71
C TYR A 214 -7.38 -5.66 12.35
N ARG A 215 -6.08 -5.94 12.35
CA ARG A 215 -5.25 -5.98 11.14
C ARG A 215 -5.34 -7.34 10.46
N VAL A 216 -5.38 -7.35 9.15
CA VAL A 216 -5.55 -8.57 8.34
C VAL A 216 -4.33 -8.93 7.50
N GLN A 217 -3.23 -8.20 7.68
CA GLN A 217 -1.97 -8.46 6.97
C GLN A 217 -1.26 -9.68 7.58
N ASP A 218 -0.61 -10.48 6.74
CA ASP A 218 0.02 -11.75 7.14
C ASP A 218 1.24 -11.58 8.07
N ASN A 219 1.76 -10.37 8.19
CA ASN A 219 2.93 -10.05 9.02
C ASN A 219 2.59 -9.66 10.47
N PHE A 220 1.32 -9.76 10.90
CA PHE A 220 0.85 -9.51 12.26
C PHE A 220 0.31 -10.75 12.95
#